data_341989706113284ea4d67b76f7aebe16
#
_entry.id   341989706113284ea4d67b76f7aebe16
#
_cell.length_a   1.000
_cell.length_b   1.000
_cell.length_c   1.000
_cell.angle_alpha   90.00
_cell.angle_beta   90.00
_cell.angle_gamma   90.00
#
_symmetry.space_group_name_H-M   'P 1'
#
loop_
_entity.id
_entity.type
_entity.pdbx_description
1 polymer ?
#
loop_
_entity_poly.entity_id
_entity_poly.type
_entity_poly.pdbx_seq_one_letter_code
_entity_poly.pdbx_strand_id
1 'polypeptide(L)'
;MPELPIVAPGYEEENEAAEAEALSGCLTNLCVIDKAVLTEAMRGAMDRPFFRVLRIVELTVIAAALGLLIWTLAAKQDLSTVLQAVFLLAAAVFFYVQQFVRYPKKAVQTQLTRQALDDGSAALENRLYFTAENVANRRGAGEQLLHMPYENIKRVSETRRLILLTTRRNRVIPLDKRGFSNGGPAELYRLLAEKAPNAKTERRNPS
;
A
#
# COMPACT_ATOMS: atom_id res chain seq x y z
N MET A 1 13.38 10.42 -42.09
CA MET A 1 12.71 10.62 -40.79
C MET A 1 11.23 10.47 -41.07
N PRO A 2 10.52 9.49 -40.51
CA PRO A 2 9.06 9.42 -40.66
C PRO A 2 8.45 10.53 -39.80
N GLU A 3 7.62 11.36 -40.44
CA GLU A 3 6.83 12.38 -39.77
C GLU A 3 5.82 11.68 -38.86
N LEU A 4 5.83 12.02 -37.55
CA LEU A 4 4.81 11.62 -36.59
C LEU A 4 3.49 12.26 -37.03
N PRO A 5 2.37 11.52 -37.07
CA PRO A 5 1.07 12.09 -37.39
C PRO A 5 0.73 13.17 -36.37
N ILE A 6 0.51 14.40 -36.85
CA ILE A 6 -0.03 15.51 -36.08
C ILE A 6 -1.47 15.13 -35.72
N VAL A 7 -1.70 14.70 -34.50
CA VAL A 7 -3.05 14.47 -33.96
C VAL A 7 -3.73 15.83 -33.87
N ALA A 8 -4.86 16.00 -34.55
CA ALA A 8 -5.60 17.25 -34.54
C ALA A 8 -6.09 17.56 -33.11
N PRO A 9 -5.94 18.81 -32.62
CA PRO A 9 -6.24 19.18 -31.23
C PRO A 9 -7.69 19.05 -30.76
N GLY A 10 -8.61 18.62 -31.60
CA GLY A 10 -10.01 18.35 -31.24
C GLY A 10 -10.32 16.92 -30.82
N TYR A 11 -9.46 15.96 -31.15
CA TYR A 11 -9.72 14.53 -30.84
C TYR A 11 -9.49 14.17 -29.37
N GLU A 12 -8.62 14.89 -28.68
CA GLU A 12 -8.33 14.65 -27.26
C GLU A 12 -9.47 15.16 -26.37
N GLU A 13 -10.04 16.34 -26.67
CA GLU A 13 -11.15 16.93 -25.90
C GLU A 13 -12.46 16.15 -26.06
N GLU A 14 -12.79 15.65 -27.26
CA GLU A 14 -13.98 14.81 -27.49
C GLU A 14 -13.86 13.44 -26.78
N ASN A 15 -12.69 12.83 -26.79
CA ASN A 15 -12.46 11.58 -26.06
C ASN A 15 -12.51 11.77 -24.54
N GLU A 16 -11.97 12.86 -23.99
CA GLU A 16 -12.05 13.15 -22.56
C GLU A 16 -13.50 13.40 -22.11
N ALA A 17 -14.30 14.10 -22.92
CA ALA A 17 -15.72 14.33 -22.62
C ALA A 17 -16.53 13.04 -22.66
N ALA A 18 -16.33 12.19 -23.67
CA ALA A 18 -16.99 10.90 -23.77
C ALA A 18 -16.59 9.94 -22.65
N GLU A 19 -15.30 9.90 -22.26
CA GLU A 19 -14.84 9.13 -21.11
C GLU A 19 -15.42 9.67 -19.80
N ALA A 20 -15.50 10.98 -19.62
CA ALA A 20 -16.09 11.60 -18.43
C ALA A 20 -17.59 11.27 -18.31
N GLU A 21 -18.33 11.24 -19.42
CA GLU A 21 -19.74 10.87 -19.46
C GLU A 21 -19.93 9.37 -19.15
N ALA A 22 -19.11 8.50 -19.73
CA ALA A 22 -19.11 7.05 -19.44
C ALA A 22 -18.79 6.73 -17.99
N LEU A 23 -17.99 7.57 -17.32
CA LEU A 23 -17.58 7.40 -15.92
C LEU A 23 -18.52 8.10 -14.92
N SER A 24 -19.44 8.98 -15.38
CA SER A 24 -20.29 9.82 -14.52
C SER A 24 -21.23 9.01 -13.60
N GLY A 25 -21.66 7.81 -14.03
CA GLY A 25 -22.53 6.90 -13.26
C GLY A 25 -21.79 5.85 -12.43
N CYS A 26 -20.47 5.76 -12.53
CA CYS A 26 -19.70 4.73 -11.84
C CYS A 26 -19.45 5.09 -10.37
N LEU A 27 -19.30 4.05 -9.54
CA LEU A 27 -18.77 4.23 -8.18
C LEU A 27 -17.37 4.81 -8.27
N THR A 28 -17.18 5.98 -7.68
CA THR A 28 -15.91 6.71 -7.75
C THR A 28 -15.30 6.88 -6.37
N ASN A 29 -13.98 6.85 -6.28
CA ASN A 29 -13.25 7.17 -5.06
C ASN A 29 -12.15 8.19 -5.33
N LEU A 30 -12.18 9.30 -4.62
CA LEU A 30 -11.13 10.31 -4.58
C LEU A 30 -10.29 10.10 -3.32
N CYS A 31 -9.02 9.79 -3.50
CA CYS A 31 -8.06 9.65 -2.41
C CYS A 31 -6.88 10.60 -2.62
N VAL A 32 -6.72 11.54 -1.70
CA VAL A 32 -5.55 12.43 -1.68
C VAL A 32 -4.41 11.67 -0.99
N ILE A 33 -3.40 11.31 -1.76
CA ILE A 33 -2.23 10.55 -1.30
C ILE A 33 -1.23 11.53 -0.70
N ASP A 34 -1.33 11.69 0.62
CA ASP A 34 -0.39 12.45 1.45
C ASP A 34 0.47 11.53 2.32
N LYS A 35 1.34 12.12 3.13
CA LYS A 35 2.19 11.36 4.08
C LYS A 35 1.39 10.54 5.07
N ALA A 36 0.23 11.03 5.52
CA ALA A 36 -0.61 10.32 6.49
C ALA A 36 -1.26 9.08 5.85
N VAL A 37 -1.82 9.24 4.65
CA VAL A 37 -2.40 8.14 3.86
C VAL A 37 -1.35 7.09 3.54
N LEU A 38 -0.15 7.47 3.08
CA LEU A 38 0.93 6.53 2.79
C LEU A 38 1.39 5.79 4.05
N THR A 39 1.51 6.50 5.17
CA THR A 39 1.91 5.87 6.44
C THR A 39 0.86 4.85 6.91
N GLU A 40 -0.43 5.19 6.81
CA GLU A 40 -1.52 4.28 7.17
C GLU A 40 -1.59 3.09 6.21
N ALA A 41 -1.45 3.32 4.91
CA ALA A 41 -1.41 2.27 3.90
C ALA A 41 -0.24 1.30 4.12
N MET A 42 0.95 1.81 4.45
CA MET A 42 2.12 0.98 4.79
C MET A 42 1.90 0.17 6.07
N ARG A 43 1.32 0.77 7.11
CA ARG A 43 0.96 0.03 8.34
C ARG A 43 -0.03 -1.08 8.03
N GLY A 44 -1.10 -0.80 7.29
CA GLY A 44 -2.08 -1.81 6.86
C GLY A 44 -1.45 -2.92 6.02
N ALA A 45 -0.47 -2.59 5.17
CA ALA A 45 0.28 -3.59 4.42
C ALA A 45 1.17 -4.47 5.31
N MET A 46 1.72 -3.93 6.40
CA MET A 46 2.54 -4.66 7.37
C MET A 46 1.74 -5.46 8.40
N ASP A 47 0.45 -5.18 8.57
CA ASP A 47 -0.46 -5.97 9.42
C ASP A 47 -0.84 -7.35 8.80
N ARG A 48 -0.27 -7.68 7.64
CA ARG A 48 -0.47 -8.99 7.00
C ARG A 48 0.03 -10.13 7.88
N PRO A 49 -0.61 -11.31 7.83
CA PRO A 49 -0.23 -12.45 8.67
C PRO A 49 1.25 -12.83 8.52
N PHE A 50 1.82 -12.72 7.32
CA PHE A 50 3.25 -12.96 7.09
C PHE A 50 4.13 -12.05 7.96
N PHE A 51 3.88 -10.74 7.98
CA PHE A 51 4.67 -9.81 8.79
C PHE A 51 4.43 -9.97 10.29
N ARG A 52 3.23 -10.42 10.71
CA ARG A 52 2.96 -10.78 12.10
C ARG A 52 3.80 -11.97 12.54
N VAL A 53 3.82 -13.04 11.73
CA VAL A 53 4.65 -14.22 12.00
C VAL A 53 6.13 -13.82 12.03
N LEU A 54 6.60 -13.06 11.04
CA LEU A 54 7.98 -12.59 10.99
C LEU A 54 8.36 -11.78 12.24
N ARG A 55 7.48 -10.88 12.70
CA ARG A 55 7.67 -10.11 13.94
C ARG A 55 7.77 -11.01 15.16
N ILE A 56 6.92 -12.04 15.27
CA ILE A 56 6.97 -13.01 16.37
C ILE A 56 8.30 -13.75 16.35
N VAL A 57 8.73 -14.24 15.19
CA VAL A 57 10.02 -14.95 15.02
C VAL A 57 11.18 -14.04 15.46
N GLU A 58 11.24 -12.79 15.00
CA GLU A 58 12.32 -11.88 15.38
C GLU A 58 12.31 -11.55 16.88
N LEU A 59 11.13 -11.34 17.49
CA LEU A 59 11.03 -11.13 18.94
C LEU A 59 11.49 -12.39 19.71
N THR A 60 11.19 -13.57 19.20
CA THR A 60 11.68 -14.82 19.80
C THR A 60 13.20 -14.94 19.72
N VAL A 61 13.80 -14.54 18.58
CA VAL A 61 15.27 -14.52 18.43
C VAL A 61 15.91 -13.53 19.39
N ILE A 62 15.35 -12.34 19.55
CA ILE A 62 15.84 -11.34 20.52
C ILE A 62 15.75 -11.88 21.95
N ALA A 63 14.63 -12.51 22.31
CA ALA A 63 14.46 -13.11 23.64
C ALA A 63 15.45 -14.25 23.89
N ALA A 64 15.69 -15.11 22.89
CA ALA A 64 16.69 -16.18 22.99
C ALA A 64 18.11 -15.62 23.12
N ALA A 65 18.48 -14.59 22.34
CA ALA A 65 19.79 -13.94 22.44
C ALA A 65 19.99 -13.26 23.82
N LEU A 66 18.93 -12.65 24.37
CA LEU A 66 18.97 -12.08 25.71
C LEU A 66 19.13 -13.17 26.78
N GLY A 67 18.39 -14.28 26.66
CA GLY A 67 18.53 -15.44 27.55
C GLY A 67 19.93 -16.05 27.52
N LEU A 68 20.53 -16.14 26.31
CA LEU A 68 21.91 -16.61 26.15
C LEU A 68 22.89 -15.66 26.85
N LEU A 69 22.71 -14.34 26.71
CA LEU A 69 23.57 -13.35 27.38
C LEU A 69 23.47 -13.46 28.92
N ILE A 70 22.25 -13.59 29.44
CA ILE A 70 22.04 -13.77 30.90
C ILE A 70 22.71 -15.06 31.38
N TRP A 71 22.55 -16.16 30.62
CA TRP A 71 23.17 -17.43 30.97
C TRP A 71 24.70 -17.38 30.97
N THR A 72 25.33 -16.76 29.95
CA THR A 72 26.79 -16.62 29.86
C THR A 72 27.37 -15.79 31.04
N LEU A 73 26.66 -14.74 31.45
CA LEU A 73 27.03 -13.93 32.60
C LEU A 73 26.88 -14.72 33.91
N ALA A 74 25.74 -15.44 34.08
CA ALA A 74 25.49 -16.22 35.31
C ALA A 74 26.49 -17.40 35.46
N ALA A 75 26.82 -18.05 34.35
CA ALA A 75 27.77 -19.14 34.29
C ALA A 75 29.24 -18.71 34.36
N LYS A 76 29.51 -17.39 34.50
CA LYS A 76 30.86 -16.80 34.54
C LYS A 76 31.74 -17.28 33.38
N GLN A 77 31.17 -17.34 32.18
CA GLN A 77 31.89 -17.72 30.99
C GLN A 77 32.99 -16.72 30.63
N ASP A 78 33.92 -17.12 29.79
CA ASP A 78 35.01 -16.26 29.36
C ASP A 78 34.51 -15.04 28.58
N LEU A 79 35.31 -13.97 28.58
CA LEU A 79 34.97 -12.69 27.95
C LEU A 79 34.61 -12.83 26.48
N SER A 80 35.24 -13.78 25.74
CA SER A 80 34.96 -14.01 24.34
C SER A 80 33.53 -14.49 24.12
N THR A 81 33.05 -15.43 24.92
CA THR A 81 31.68 -15.96 24.87
C THR A 81 30.64 -14.89 25.21
N VAL A 82 30.92 -14.05 26.20
CA VAL A 82 30.05 -12.90 26.55
C VAL A 82 29.97 -11.90 25.41
N LEU A 83 31.11 -11.55 24.79
CA LEU A 83 31.13 -10.62 23.64
C LEU A 83 30.36 -11.18 22.44
N GLN A 84 30.43 -12.48 22.16
CA GLN A 84 29.64 -13.11 21.11
C GLN A 84 28.13 -13.01 21.39
N ALA A 85 27.69 -13.25 22.62
CA ALA A 85 26.29 -13.13 23.02
C ALA A 85 25.79 -11.66 22.88
N VAL A 86 26.61 -10.69 23.29
CA VAL A 86 26.31 -9.24 23.09
C VAL A 86 26.18 -8.91 21.61
N PHE A 87 27.09 -9.39 20.78
CA PHE A 87 27.06 -9.15 19.34
C PHE A 87 25.80 -9.74 18.68
N LEU A 88 25.43 -10.98 19.05
CA LEU A 88 24.19 -11.61 18.55
C LEU A 88 22.95 -10.81 18.95
N LEU A 89 22.85 -10.37 20.18
CA LEU A 89 21.74 -9.53 20.65
C LEU A 89 21.70 -8.19 19.89
N ALA A 90 22.84 -7.52 19.75
CA ALA A 90 22.93 -6.26 19.02
C ALA A 90 22.51 -6.44 17.54
N ALA A 91 22.96 -7.49 16.88
CA ALA A 91 22.59 -7.82 15.51
C ALA A 91 21.07 -8.09 15.37
N ALA A 92 20.47 -8.89 16.27
CA ALA A 92 19.05 -9.17 16.27
C ALA A 92 18.21 -7.90 16.43
N VAL A 93 18.56 -7.03 17.40
CA VAL A 93 17.90 -5.75 17.61
C VAL A 93 18.08 -4.82 16.41
N PHE A 94 19.28 -4.78 15.82
CA PHE A 94 19.54 -3.98 14.61
C PHE A 94 18.65 -4.39 13.45
N PHE A 95 18.53 -5.69 13.15
CA PHE A 95 17.66 -6.20 12.08
C PHE A 95 16.20 -5.86 12.36
N TYR A 96 15.69 -6.06 13.56
CA TYR A 96 14.34 -5.68 13.95
C TYR A 96 14.06 -4.19 13.68
N VAL A 97 14.95 -3.30 14.14
CA VAL A 97 14.81 -1.85 13.93
C VAL A 97 14.86 -1.48 12.45
N GLN A 98 15.77 -2.09 11.68
CA GLN A 98 15.86 -1.84 10.25
C GLN A 98 14.58 -2.24 9.53
N GLN A 99 14.05 -3.43 9.81
CA GLN A 99 12.93 -3.99 9.06
C GLN A 99 11.58 -3.39 9.46
N PHE A 100 11.32 -3.20 10.76
CA PHE A 100 9.99 -2.76 11.24
C PHE A 100 9.90 -1.27 11.54
N VAL A 101 11.01 -0.58 11.75
CA VAL A 101 10.98 0.85 12.09
C VAL A 101 11.51 1.72 10.95
N ARG A 102 12.68 1.39 10.39
CA ARG A 102 13.33 2.24 9.38
C ARG A 102 12.81 2.02 7.98
N TYR A 103 12.60 0.75 7.58
CA TYR A 103 12.16 0.43 6.23
C TYR A 103 10.82 1.08 5.85
N PRO A 104 9.75 0.99 6.67
CA PRO A 104 8.48 1.65 6.36
C PRO A 104 8.60 3.16 6.21
N LYS A 105 9.38 3.80 7.10
CA LYS A 105 9.61 5.25 7.04
C LYS A 105 10.34 5.66 5.76
N LYS A 106 11.40 4.91 5.40
CA LYS A 106 12.14 5.13 4.14
C LYS A 106 11.25 4.93 2.92
N ALA A 107 10.43 3.89 2.89
CA ALA A 107 9.54 3.61 1.76
C ALA A 107 8.54 4.75 1.54
N VAL A 108 7.91 5.25 2.62
CA VAL A 108 7.02 6.41 2.55
C VAL A 108 7.77 7.65 2.07
N GLN A 109 8.95 7.94 2.60
CA GLN A 109 9.75 9.09 2.20
C GLN A 109 10.18 9.02 0.74
N THR A 110 10.63 7.86 0.27
CA THR A 110 11.02 7.65 -1.14
C THR A 110 9.81 7.85 -2.08
N GLN A 111 8.63 7.38 -1.67
CA GLN A 111 7.42 7.56 -2.46
C GLN A 111 7.03 9.04 -2.58
N LEU A 112 7.06 9.78 -1.46
CA LEU A 112 6.78 11.23 -1.45
C LEU A 112 7.79 12.01 -2.28
N THR A 113 9.09 11.67 -2.19
CA THR A 113 10.12 12.32 -3.00
C THR A 113 9.91 12.07 -4.49
N ARG A 114 9.55 10.85 -4.88
CA ARG A 114 9.20 10.56 -6.28
C ARG A 114 7.99 11.35 -6.75
N GLN A 115 6.92 11.39 -5.96
CA GLN A 115 5.73 12.19 -6.27
C GLN A 115 6.06 13.68 -6.43
N ALA A 116 6.85 14.24 -5.52
CA ALA A 116 7.26 15.64 -5.60
C ALA A 116 8.15 15.94 -6.82
N LEU A 117 8.94 14.98 -7.27
CA LEU A 117 9.75 15.11 -8.49
C LEU A 117 8.91 14.99 -9.76
N ASP A 118 7.89 14.11 -9.75
CA ASP A 118 7.05 13.85 -10.92
C ASP A 118 6.00 14.96 -11.10
N ASP A 119 5.36 15.41 -10.01
CA ASP A 119 4.18 16.30 -10.07
C ASP A 119 4.41 17.68 -9.43
N GLY A 120 5.57 17.92 -8.81
CA GLY A 120 5.87 19.17 -8.10
C GLY A 120 5.02 19.40 -6.84
N SER A 121 4.20 18.44 -6.43
CA SER A 121 3.24 18.57 -5.33
C SER A 121 3.52 17.57 -4.20
N ALA A 122 3.27 18.00 -2.96
CA ALA A 122 3.40 17.16 -1.76
C ALA A 122 2.22 16.19 -1.56
N ALA A 123 1.15 16.32 -2.35
CA ALA A 123 -0.04 15.51 -2.29
C ALA A 123 -0.54 15.21 -3.71
N LEU A 124 -0.82 13.94 -4.00
CA LEU A 124 -1.29 13.49 -5.29
C LEU A 124 -2.77 13.09 -5.18
N GLU A 125 -3.60 13.67 -6.03
CA GLU A 125 -4.99 13.23 -6.19
C GLU A 125 -5.02 11.93 -7.00
N ASN A 126 -5.61 10.91 -6.41
CA ASN A 126 -5.83 9.62 -7.05
C ASN A 126 -7.33 9.38 -7.15
N ARG A 127 -7.85 9.34 -8.38
CA ARG A 127 -9.27 9.07 -8.66
C ARG A 127 -9.41 7.68 -9.23
N LEU A 128 -10.22 6.85 -8.58
CA LEU A 128 -10.56 5.53 -9.07
C LEU A 128 -12.04 5.49 -9.45
N TYR A 129 -12.28 4.91 -10.61
CA TYR A 129 -13.61 4.68 -11.18
C TYR A 129 -13.82 3.17 -11.28
N PHE A 130 -14.87 2.68 -10.67
CA PHE A 130 -15.23 1.27 -10.70
C PHE A 130 -16.28 1.05 -11.77
N THR A 131 -15.85 0.71 -12.99
CA THR A 131 -16.73 0.46 -14.12
C THR A 131 -17.28 -0.97 -14.08
N ALA A 132 -18.16 -1.32 -15.02
CA ALA A 132 -18.70 -2.68 -15.13
C ALA A 132 -17.62 -3.74 -15.44
N GLU A 133 -16.53 -3.36 -16.12
CA GLU A 133 -15.52 -4.31 -16.62
C GLU A 133 -14.18 -4.23 -15.89
N ASN A 134 -13.81 -3.03 -15.42
CA ASN A 134 -12.48 -2.79 -14.85
C ASN A 134 -12.47 -1.66 -13.81
N VAL A 135 -11.34 -1.49 -13.16
CA VAL A 135 -11.05 -0.34 -12.31
C VAL A 135 -10.16 0.60 -13.10
N ALA A 136 -10.68 1.79 -13.41
CA ALA A 136 -9.91 2.84 -14.06
C ALA A 136 -9.30 3.75 -12.99
N ASN A 137 -8.03 4.11 -13.14
CA ASN A 137 -7.27 4.93 -12.20
C ASN A 137 -6.68 6.13 -12.92
N ARG A 138 -6.99 7.34 -12.45
CA ARG A 138 -6.38 8.59 -12.91
C ARG A 138 -5.58 9.20 -11.75
N ARG A 139 -4.30 9.48 -12.00
CA ARG A 139 -3.40 10.15 -11.05
C ARG A 139 -3.14 11.57 -11.52
N GLY A 140 -3.52 12.55 -10.70
CA GLY A 140 -3.34 13.95 -11.07
C GLY A 140 -4.26 14.46 -12.19
N ALA A 141 -4.16 15.73 -12.50
CA ALA A 141 -4.87 16.37 -13.62
C ALA A 141 -4.09 16.15 -14.91
N GLY A 142 -4.69 15.49 -15.90
CA GLY A 142 -4.08 15.29 -17.22
C GLY A 142 -3.33 13.96 -17.43
N GLU A 143 -3.27 13.05 -16.46
CA GLU A 143 -2.72 11.70 -16.68
C GLU A 143 -3.73 10.77 -17.37
N GLN A 144 -3.20 9.89 -18.23
CA GLN A 144 -3.99 8.84 -18.89
C GLN A 144 -4.67 7.93 -17.88
N LEU A 145 -5.89 7.52 -18.20
CA LEU A 145 -6.60 6.51 -17.44
C LEU A 145 -5.90 5.15 -17.54
N LEU A 146 -5.48 4.62 -16.40
CA LEU A 146 -4.89 3.29 -16.31
C LEU A 146 -5.97 2.28 -15.96
N HIS A 147 -6.29 1.39 -16.88
CA HIS A 147 -7.30 0.34 -16.69
C HIS A 147 -6.69 -0.89 -16.01
N MET A 148 -7.36 -1.39 -14.99
CA MET A 148 -6.98 -2.58 -14.26
C MET A 148 -8.16 -3.55 -14.18
N PRO A 149 -8.05 -4.77 -14.75
CA PRO A 149 -9.07 -5.79 -14.59
C PRO A 149 -9.29 -6.16 -13.11
N TYR A 150 -10.54 -6.45 -12.73
CA TYR A 150 -10.89 -6.88 -11.36
C TYR A 150 -10.12 -8.13 -10.91
N GLU A 151 -9.80 -9.03 -11.83
CA GLU A 151 -9.00 -10.23 -11.58
C GLU A 151 -7.60 -9.94 -11.01
N ASN A 152 -7.07 -8.75 -11.29
CA ASN A 152 -5.79 -8.31 -10.74
C ASN A 152 -5.86 -7.93 -9.26
N ILE A 153 -7.04 -7.82 -8.68
CA ILE A 153 -7.22 -7.57 -7.26
C ILE A 153 -7.04 -8.90 -6.51
N LYS A 154 -5.98 -8.98 -5.71
CA LYS A 154 -5.64 -10.16 -4.92
C LYS A 154 -6.26 -10.13 -3.53
N ARG A 155 -6.35 -8.94 -2.94
CA ARG A 155 -6.79 -8.76 -1.56
C ARG A 155 -7.41 -7.38 -1.37
N VAL A 156 -8.41 -7.33 -0.53
CA VAL A 156 -9.03 -6.12 -0.01
C VAL A 156 -8.85 -6.13 1.50
N SER A 157 -8.20 -5.13 2.05
CA SER A 157 -8.02 -5.00 3.51
C SER A 157 -8.45 -3.62 3.97
N GLU A 158 -8.89 -3.55 5.21
CA GLU A 158 -9.47 -2.34 5.79
C GLU A 158 -8.60 -1.84 6.92
N THR A 159 -8.34 -0.52 6.94
CA THR A 159 -7.74 0.20 8.05
C THR A 159 -8.78 1.11 8.70
N ARG A 160 -8.37 1.97 9.62
CA ARG A 160 -9.30 2.91 10.26
C ARG A 160 -9.96 3.85 9.25
N ARG A 161 -9.18 4.45 8.35
CA ARG A 161 -9.62 5.46 7.39
C ARG A 161 -9.69 4.92 5.94
N LEU A 162 -8.86 3.94 5.61
CA LEU A 162 -8.65 3.51 4.24
C LEU A 162 -9.20 2.10 3.99
N ILE A 163 -9.56 1.85 2.72
CA ILE A 163 -9.67 0.52 2.14
C ILE A 163 -8.46 0.35 1.21
N LEU A 164 -7.74 -0.75 1.36
CA LEU A 164 -6.52 -1.02 0.62
C LEU A 164 -6.78 -2.14 -0.39
N LEU A 165 -6.75 -1.82 -1.67
CA LEU A 165 -6.76 -2.81 -2.73
C LEU A 165 -5.32 -3.27 -2.99
N THR A 166 -5.04 -4.55 -2.82
CA THR A 166 -3.73 -5.12 -3.14
C THR A 166 -3.83 -5.91 -4.44
N THR A 167 -3.02 -5.54 -5.42
CA THR A 167 -2.98 -6.21 -6.72
C THR A 167 -2.14 -7.48 -6.67
N ARG A 168 -2.26 -8.35 -7.69
CA ARG A 168 -1.40 -9.55 -7.86
C ARG A 168 0.09 -9.20 -7.93
N ARG A 169 0.43 -8.01 -8.43
CA ARG A 169 1.80 -7.47 -8.43
C ARG A 169 2.22 -6.83 -7.10
N ASN A 170 1.45 -7.09 -6.02
CA ASN A 170 1.67 -6.53 -4.67
C ASN A 170 1.66 -4.99 -4.59
N ARG A 171 1.14 -4.29 -5.57
CA ARG A 171 0.88 -2.85 -5.47
C ARG A 171 -0.33 -2.64 -4.57
N VAL A 172 -0.24 -1.64 -3.69
CA VAL A 172 -1.32 -1.24 -2.78
C VAL A 172 -1.92 0.06 -3.29
N ILE A 173 -3.21 0.05 -3.50
CA ILE A 173 -4.00 1.21 -3.94
C ILE A 173 -4.87 1.61 -2.77
N PRO A 174 -4.63 2.77 -2.13
CA PRO A 174 -5.44 3.26 -1.04
C PRO A 174 -6.71 3.93 -1.57
N LEU A 175 -7.83 3.67 -0.90
CA LEU A 175 -9.13 4.32 -1.09
C LEU A 175 -9.51 4.99 0.22
N ASP A 176 -9.85 6.27 0.21
CA ASP A 176 -10.39 6.94 1.40
C ASP A 176 -11.86 6.55 1.56
N LYS A 177 -12.25 6.06 2.74
CA LYS A 177 -13.65 5.69 3.04
C LYS A 177 -14.62 6.87 2.90
N ARG A 178 -14.12 8.10 3.03
CA ARG A 178 -14.89 9.34 2.89
C ARG A 178 -14.86 9.91 1.49
N GLY A 179 -13.98 9.41 0.63
CA GLY A 179 -13.79 9.89 -0.73
C GLY A 179 -14.69 9.23 -1.77
N PHE A 180 -15.70 8.45 -1.35
CA PHE A 180 -16.63 7.84 -2.29
C PHE A 180 -17.70 8.82 -2.75
N SER A 181 -17.98 8.78 -4.05
CA SER A 181 -19.13 9.41 -4.70
C SER A 181 -19.84 8.38 -5.58
N ASN A 182 -21.14 8.61 -5.80
CA ASN A 182 -22.06 7.66 -6.47
C ASN A 182 -22.12 6.29 -5.78
N GLY A 183 -22.10 6.29 -4.44
CA GLY A 183 -22.14 5.10 -3.61
C GLY A 183 -21.21 5.20 -2.39
N GLY A 184 -20.89 4.05 -1.81
CA GLY A 184 -20.08 4.00 -0.58
C GLY A 184 -19.25 2.71 -0.45
N PRO A 185 -18.54 2.55 0.69
CA PRO A 185 -17.75 1.35 0.96
C PRO A 185 -18.55 0.04 0.85
N ALA A 186 -19.81 0.03 1.26
CA ALA A 186 -20.69 -1.15 1.19
C ALA A 186 -20.93 -1.58 -0.26
N GLU A 187 -21.13 -0.61 -1.16
CA GLU A 187 -21.33 -0.86 -2.58
C GLU A 187 -20.06 -1.36 -3.24
N LEU A 188 -18.89 -0.79 -2.88
CA LEU A 188 -17.60 -1.30 -3.31
C LEU A 188 -17.44 -2.78 -2.94
N TYR A 189 -17.75 -3.17 -1.71
CA TYR A 189 -17.63 -4.56 -1.28
C TYR A 189 -18.57 -5.49 -2.04
N ARG A 190 -19.80 -5.04 -2.34
CA ARG A 190 -20.75 -5.78 -3.18
C ARG A 190 -20.21 -5.99 -4.58
N LEU A 191 -19.71 -4.91 -5.20
CA LEU A 191 -19.13 -4.95 -6.53
C LEU A 191 -17.91 -5.87 -6.59
N LEU A 192 -17.02 -5.77 -5.60
CA LEU A 192 -15.83 -6.62 -5.53
C LEU A 192 -16.16 -8.09 -5.27
N ALA A 193 -17.21 -8.39 -4.50
CA ALA A 193 -17.66 -9.76 -4.30
C ALA A 193 -18.18 -10.39 -5.60
N GLU A 194 -18.81 -9.59 -6.45
CA GLU A 194 -19.30 -10.01 -7.77
C GLU A 194 -18.17 -10.13 -8.81
N LYS A 195 -17.34 -9.08 -8.94
CA LYS A 195 -16.36 -8.96 -10.03
C LYS A 195 -14.98 -9.55 -9.72
N ALA A 196 -14.64 -9.67 -8.43
CA ALA A 196 -13.35 -10.20 -7.95
C ALA A 196 -13.57 -11.31 -6.90
N PRO A 197 -14.28 -12.41 -7.19
CA PRO A 197 -14.65 -13.44 -6.22
C PRO A 197 -13.42 -14.11 -5.57
N ASN A 198 -12.29 -14.11 -6.26
CA ASN A 198 -11.03 -14.68 -5.77
C ASN A 198 -10.23 -13.74 -4.86
N ALA A 199 -10.67 -12.49 -4.69
CA ALA A 199 -9.99 -11.53 -3.82
C ALA A 199 -10.27 -11.85 -2.36
N LYS A 200 -9.21 -12.02 -1.56
CA LYS A 200 -9.34 -12.22 -0.10
C LYS A 200 -9.78 -10.90 0.54
N THR A 201 -10.96 -10.89 1.15
CA THR A 201 -11.47 -9.72 1.86
C THR A 201 -11.21 -9.87 3.36
N GLU A 202 -10.45 -8.93 3.93
CA GLU A 202 -10.17 -8.84 5.36
C GLU A 202 -10.81 -7.56 5.90
N ARG A 203 -12.03 -7.68 6.44
CA ARG A 203 -12.69 -6.56 7.13
C ARG A 203 -12.12 -6.47 8.55
N ARG A 204 -11.76 -5.27 8.98
CA ARG A 204 -11.46 -5.01 10.37
C ARG A 204 -12.79 -4.89 11.10
N ASN A 205 -13.10 -5.82 12.00
CA ASN A 205 -14.22 -5.63 12.91
C ASN A 205 -14.02 -4.29 13.63
N PRO A 206 -15.00 -3.38 13.61
CA PRO A 206 -14.95 -2.18 14.44
C PRO A 206 -14.99 -2.64 15.89
N SER A 207 -13.84 -2.60 16.56
CA SER A 207 -13.75 -2.70 18.02
C SER A 207 -13.92 -1.34 18.62
#